data_2e22bf9c4683fe68b9e6bc10ad438929
#
_entry.id   2e22bf9c4683fe68b9e6bc10ad438929
#
_cell.length_a   1.000
_cell.length_b   1.000
_cell.length_c   1.000
_cell.angle_alpha   90.00
_cell.angle_beta   90.00
_cell.angle_gamma   90.00
#
_symmetry.space_group_name_H-M   'P 1'
#
loop_
_entity.id
_entity.type
_entity.pdbx_description
1 polymer ?
#
loop_
_entity_poly.entity_id
_entity_poly.type
_entity_poly.pdbx_seq_one_letter_code
_entity_poly.pdbx_strand_id
1 'polypeptide(L)'
;MKSSSWFAQLIIVILLVVAGAVLWRASEHERRIAAAERDLVTLKYADAAAAAAQPSGRLADLMPFSRTKIEQRSLESTAGYWSGNYDKAIENPDAKLLAANAQFRKIREQGGSWQAVVGRMDSLVKQYAEILRENPNNTEAAFNYEYVVRLRSVFAARKLVVPPFSAKGNGLTVHGFPGAPPEESDMKKFKMIVPMRPDERLEAEKAGKGTTKVRKG
;
A
#
# COMPACT_ATOMS: atom_id res chain seq x y z
N MET A 1 -21.52 61.26 14.37
CA MET A 1 -21.35 59.88 14.87
C MET A 1 -21.85 58.78 13.91
N LYS A 2 -21.78 58.94 12.58
CA LYS A 2 -22.19 57.90 11.58
C LYS A 2 -21.03 57.11 10.95
N SER A 3 -19.77 57.48 11.15
CA SER A 3 -18.62 56.83 10.53
C SER A 3 -18.21 55.50 11.18
N SER A 4 -18.48 55.32 12.48
CA SER A 4 -18.10 54.08 13.24
C SER A 4 -18.84 52.82 12.75
N SER A 5 -20.10 52.98 12.32
CA SER A 5 -20.93 51.86 11.84
C SER A 5 -20.44 51.29 10.50
N TRP A 6 -19.95 52.13 9.58
CA TRP A 6 -19.46 51.72 8.28
C TRP A 6 -18.15 50.94 8.37
N PHE A 7 -17.22 51.35 9.22
CA PHE A 7 -15.99 50.61 9.47
C PHE A 7 -16.28 49.23 10.07
N ALA A 8 -17.20 49.11 11.02
CA ALA A 8 -17.60 47.84 11.58
C ALA A 8 -18.18 46.89 10.52
N GLN A 9 -19.03 47.39 9.66
CA GLN A 9 -19.60 46.63 8.54
C GLN A 9 -18.53 46.17 7.55
N LEU A 10 -17.57 47.04 7.21
CA LEU A 10 -16.45 46.68 6.33
C LEU A 10 -15.60 45.55 6.93
N ILE A 11 -15.28 45.62 8.22
CA ILE A 11 -14.54 44.57 8.92
C ILE A 11 -15.27 43.22 8.87
N ILE A 12 -16.58 43.23 9.12
CA ILE A 12 -17.42 42.03 9.06
C ILE A 12 -17.40 41.43 7.65
N VAL A 13 -17.52 42.25 6.61
CA VAL A 13 -17.45 41.77 5.21
C VAL A 13 -16.10 41.16 4.91
N ILE A 14 -15.00 41.79 5.33
CA ILE A 14 -13.65 41.25 5.15
C ILE A 14 -13.51 39.92 5.86
N LEU A 15 -13.98 39.79 7.10
CA LEU A 15 -13.92 38.56 7.86
C LEU A 15 -14.74 37.45 7.19
N LEU A 16 -15.92 37.73 6.66
CA LEU A 16 -16.72 36.75 5.93
C LEU A 16 -16.07 36.30 4.63
N VAL A 17 -15.43 37.21 3.89
CA VAL A 17 -14.71 36.89 2.66
C VAL A 17 -13.50 36.00 2.99
N VAL A 18 -12.75 36.33 4.03
CA VAL A 18 -11.62 35.52 4.49
C VAL A 18 -12.08 34.13 4.95
N ALA A 19 -13.13 34.06 5.77
CA ALA A 19 -13.72 32.79 6.21
C ALA A 19 -14.21 31.96 5.02
N GLY A 20 -14.89 32.57 4.06
CA GLY A 20 -15.33 31.91 2.83
C GLY A 20 -14.17 31.35 2.01
N ALA A 21 -13.10 32.12 1.85
CA ALA A 21 -11.89 31.67 1.13
C ALA A 21 -11.19 30.51 1.84
N VAL A 22 -11.14 30.52 3.18
CA VAL A 22 -10.57 29.42 3.99
C VAL A 22 -11.42 28.16 3.83
N LEU A 23 -12.73 28.27 3.95
CA LEU A 23 -13.65 27.13 3.79
C LEU A 23 -13.60 26.56 2.37
N TRP A 24 -13.53 27.40 1.36
CA TRP A 24 -13.39 26.94 -0.02
C TRP A 24 -12.09 26.17 -0.25
N ARG A 25 -10.97 26.69 0.29
CA ARG A 25 -9.66 25.99 0.23
C ARG A 25 -9.69 24.66 0.97
N ALA A 26 -10.32 24.60 2.14
CA ALA A 26 -10.50 23.36 2.89
C ALA A 26 -11.34 22.34 2.10
N SER A 27 -12.45 22.76 1.51
CA SER A 27 -13.30 21.91 0.67
C SER A 27 -12.56 21.38 -0.56
N GLU A 28 -11.71 22.18 -1.18
CA GLU A 28 -10.91 21.73 -2.32
C GLU A 28 -9.86 20.66 -1.92
N HIS A 29 -9.29 20.80 -0.73
CA HIS A 29 -8.38 19.78 -0.18
C HIS A 29 -9.10 18.44 0.06
N GLU A 30 -10.27 18.48 0.70
CA GLU A 30 -11.11 17.30 0.94
C GLU A 30 -11.52 16.60 -0.36
N ARG A 31 -11.90 17.37 -1.37
CA ARG A 31 -12.23 16.80 -2.69
C ARG A 31 -11.06 16.08 -3.34
N ARG A 32 -9.84 16.60 -3.19
CA ARG A 32 -8.62 15.97 -3.71
C ARG A 32 -8.30 14.68 -2.98
N ILE A 33 -8.42 14.65 -1.66
CA ILE A 33 -8.24 13.43 -0.86
C ILE A 33 -9.27 12.38 -1.28
N ALA A 34 -10.54 12.74 -1.38
CA ALA A 34 -11.60 11.84 -1.83
C ALA A 34 -11.40 11.33 -3.27
N ALA A 35 -10.82 12.15 -4.16
CA ALA A 35 -10.45 11.72 -5.50
C ALA A 35 -9.30 10.72 -5.47
N ALA A 36 -8.25 10.98 -4.68
CA ALA A 36 -7.12 10.08 -4.51
C ALA A 36 -7.53 8.73 -3.90
N GLU A 37 -8.43 8.71 -2.93
CA GLU A 37 -9.00 7.47 -2.38
C GLU A 37 -9.76 6.68 -3.45
N ARG A 38 -10.57 7.35 -4.26
CA ARG A 38 -11.28 6.71 -5.37
C ARG A 38 -10.31 6.12 -6.39
N ASP A 39 -9.26 6.85 -6.75
CA ASP A 39 -8.25 6.39 -7.69
C ASP A 39 -7.46 5.21 -7.11
N LEU A 40 -7.19 5.19 -5.81
CA LEU A 40 -6.58 4.05 -5.12
C LEU A 40 -7.46 2.80 -5.22
N VAL A 41 -8.77 2.92 -4.92
CA VAL A 41 -9.73 1.80 -5.00
C VAL A 41 -9.91 1.31 -6.43
N THR A 42 -9.81 2.20 -7.42
CA THR A 42 -9.90 1.85 -8.85
C THR A 42 -8.55 1.44 -9.46
N LEU A 43 -7.53 1.18 -8.62
CA LEU A 43 -6.20 0.72 -9.01
C LEU A 43 -5.40 1.73 -9.87
N LYS A 44 -5.79 2.98 -9.86
CA LYS A 44 -5.09 4.09 -10.53
C LYS A 44 -4.04 4.68 -9.60
N TYR A 45 -3.07 3.87 -9.22
CA TYR A 45 -2.11 4.20 -8.16
C TYR A 45 -1.25 5.43 -8.45
N ALA A 46 -0.87 5.65 -9.72
CA ALA A 46 -0.09 6.82 -10.11
C ALA A 46 -0.89 8.12 -9.95
N ASP A 47 -2.16 8.11 -10.34
CA ASP A 47 -3.05 9.26 -10.21
C ASP A 47 -3.35 9.54 -8.73
N ALA A 48 -3.61 8.49 -7.94
CA ALA A 48 -3.80 8.58 -6.50
C ALA A 48 -2.56 9.16 -5.80
N ALA A 49 -1.36 8.71 -6.16
CA ALA A 49 -0.11 9.23 -5.62
C ALA A 49 0.11 10.71 -5.98
N ALA A 50 -0.15 11.10 -7.23
CA ALA A 50 -0.04 12.48 -7.68
C ALA A 50 -1.04 13.41 -6.98
N ALA A 51 -2.27 12.96 -6.77
CA ALA A 51 -3.29 13.73 -6.06
C ALA A 51 -2.97 13.87 -4.56
N ALA A 52 -2.49 12.80 -3.91
CA ALA A 52 -2.11 12.80 -2.50
C ALA A 52 -0.86 13.64 -2.20
N ALA A 53 0.10 13.69 -3.13
CA ALA A 53 1.35 14.44 -2.97
C ALA A 53 1.19 15.96 -3.03
N GLN A 54 0.02 16.48 -3.43
CA GLN A 54 -0.20 17.93 -3.49
C GLN A 54 -0.26 18.52 -2.07
N PRO A 55 0.54 19.57 -1.78
CA PRO A 55 0.60 20.13 -0.44
C PRO A 55 -0.76 20.69 -0.01
N SER A 56 -1.16 20.36 1.20
CA SER A 56 -2.19 21.09 1.91
C SER A 56 -1.70 22.51 2.12
N GLY A 57 -2.47 23.52 1.71
CA GLY A 57 -2.04 24.91 1.88
C GLY A 57 -1.78 25.25 3.34
N ARG A 58 -0.90 26.23 3.61
CA ARG A 58 -0.49 26.67 4.98
C ARG A 58 -1.66 26.89 5.95
N LEU A 59 -2.85 27.24 5.44
CA LEU A 59 -4.04 27.44 6.26
C LEU A 59 -4.68 26.11 6.74
N ALA A 60 -4.54 25.04 5.97
CA ALA A 60 -4.98 23.71 6.41
C ALA A 60 -4.09 23.18 7.56
N ASP A 61 -2.84 23.65 7.64
CA ASP A 61 -1.91 23.32 8.72
C ASP A 61 -2.29 23.95 10.06
N LEU A 62 -3.02 25.05 10.03
CA LEU A 62 -3.49 25.77 11.22
C LEU A 62 -4.85 25.25 11.74
N MET A 63 -5.54 24.43 10.96
CA MET A 63 -6.81 23.84 11.39
C MET A 63 -6.55 22.72 12.42
N PRO A 64 -7.31 22.68 13.54
CA PRO A 64 -7.11 21.69 14.60
C PRO A 64 -7.45 20.26 14.18
N PHE A 65 -7.89 20.04 12.95
CA PHE A 65 -8.20 18.73 12.37
C PHE A 65 -6.93 18.07 11.82
N SER A 66 -6.00 17.71 12.72
CA SER A 66 -4.77 16.98 12.38
C SER A 66 -5.00 15.62 11.69
N ARG A 67 -6.23 15.14 11.70
CA ARG A 67 -6.64 13.90 11.05
C ARG A 67 -6.34 13.89 9.56
N THR A 68 -6.56 15.01 8.90
CA THR A 68 -6.30 15.14 7.45
C THR A 68 -4.83 14.94 7.07
N LYS A 69 -3.87 15.33 7.91
CA LYS A 69 -2.44 15.11 7.61
C LYS A 69 -2.04 13.64 7.73
N ILE A 70 -2.56 12.94 8.72
CA ILE A 70 -2.29 11.50 8.91
C ILE A 70 -2.92 10.72 7.77
N GLU A 71 -4.17 11.02 7.44
CA GLU A 71 -4.90 10.41 6.32
C GLU A 71 -4.21 10.68 4.98
N GLN A 72 -3.82 11.92 4.71
CA GLN A 72 -3.09 12.28 3.51
C GLN A 72 -1.75 11.53 3.41
N ARG A 73 -0.98 11.45 4.50
CA ARG A 73 0.29 10.73 4.54
C ARG A 73 0.09 9.23 4.35
N SER A 74 -0.95 8.66 4.95
CA SER A 74 -1.32 7.26 4.77
C SER A 74 -1.69 6.96 3.33
N LEU A 75 -2.47 7.83 2.71
CA LEU A 75 -2.87 7.71 1.31
C LEU A 75 -1.68 7.85 0.37
N GLU A 76 -0.82 8.86 0.59
CA GLU A 76 0.40 9.08 -0.19
C GLU A 76 1.35 7.87 -0.11
N SER A 77 1.55 7.33 1.09
CA SER A 77 2.41 6.17 1.30
C SER A 77 1.84 4.90 0.66
N THR A 78 0.51 4.68 0.77
CA THR A 78 -0.16 3.53 0.16
C THR A 78 -0.14 3.61 -1.37
N ALA A 79 -0.51 4.76 -1.92
CA ALA A 79 -0.46 4.99 -3.37
C ALA A 79 0.98 4.91 -3.91
N GLY A 80 1.94 5.48 -3.17
CA GLY A 80 3.36 5.38 -3.47
C GLY A 80 3.85 3.93 -3.51
N TYR A 81 3.48 3.13 -2.51
CA TYR A 81 3.82 1.71 -2.47
C TYR A 81 3.32 0.95 -3.70
N TRP A 82 2.05 1.13 -4.06
CA TRP A 82 1.45 0.42 -5.19
C TRP A 82 1.89 0.96 -6.56
N SER A 83 2.28 2.23 -6.65
CA SER A 83 2.86 2.81 -7.88
C SER A 83 4.36 2.49 -8.07
N GLY A 84 5.00 1.86 -7.07
CA GLY A 84 6.44 1.56 -7.10
C GLY A 84 7.33 2.67 -6.55
N ASN A 85 6.76 3.76 -6.03
CA ASN A 85 7.50 4.80 -5.33
C ASN A 85 7.63 4.45 -3.83
N TYR A 86 8.51 3.51 -3.53
CA TYR A 86 8.66 2.95 -2.18
C TYR A 86 9.16 3.94 -1.14
N ASP A 87 9.85 5.01 -1.54
CA ASP A 87 10.41 5.99 -0.61
C ASP A 87 9.32 6.66 0.22
N LYS A 88 8.19 7.00 -0.40
CA LYS A 88 7.03 7.57 0.30
C LYS A 88 6.43 6.66 1.38
N ALA A 89 6.44 5.37 1.14
CA ALA A 89 5.99 4.39 2.13
C ALA A 89 7.02 4.20 3.26
N ILE A 90 8.32 4.19 2.93
CA ILE A 90 9.41 4.03 3.91
C ILE A 90 9.49 5.24 4.87
N GLU A 91 9.23 6.45 4.37
CA GLU A 91 9.26 7.69 5.15
C GLU A 91 8.06 7.87 6.09
N ASN A 92 7.02 7.04 5.99
CA ASN A 92 5.83 7.15 6.82
C ASN A 92 6.00 6.43 8.18
N PRO A 93 6.18 7.16 9.31
CA PRO A 93 6.39 6.56 10.62
C PRO A 93 5.13 5.87 11.17
N ASP A 94 3.94 6.26 10.67
CA ASP A 94 2.66 5.77 11.16
C ASP A 94 2.26 4.43 10.50
N ALA A 95 2.92 4.06 9.37
CA ALA A 95 2.64 2.87 8.59
C ALA A 95 3.81 1.87 8.59
N LYS A 96 4.28 1.48 9.78
CA LYS A 96 5.49 0.65 9.97
C LYS A 96 5.52 -0.61 9.12
N LEU A 97 4.40 -1.33 9.02
CA LEU A 97 4.31 -2.55 8.22
C LEU A 97 4.44 -2.25 6.72
N LEU A 98 3.76 -1.23 6.24
CA LEU A 98 3.87 -0.81 4.84
C LEU A 98 5.29 -0.33 4.51
N ALA A 99 5.93 0.39 5.44
CA ALA A 99 7.32 0.82 5.30
C ALA A 99 8.29 -0.36 5.20
N ALA A 100 8.13 -1.38 6.06
CA ALA A 100 8.93 -2.60 6.01
C ALA A 100 8.70 -3.37 4.70
N ASN A 101 7.45 -3.50 4.25
CA ASN A 101 7.11 -4.13 2.98
C ASN A 101 7.72 -3.37 1.79
N ALA A 102 7.68 -2.04 1.81
CA ALA A 102 8.29 -1.18 0.79
C ALA A 102 9.82 -1.33 0.76
N GLN A 103 10.44 -1.38 1.93
CA GLN A 103 11.88 -1.59 2.03
C GLN A 103 12.29 -2.96 1.49
N PHE A 104 11.51 -4.01 1.75
CA PHE A 104 11.74 -5.32 1.14
C PHE A 104 11.73 -5.25 -0.39
N ARG A 105 10.71 -4.60 -0.97
CA ARG A 105 10.62 -4.43 -2.43
C ARG A 105 11.80 -3.65 -2.99
N LYS A 106 12.20 -2.57 -2.33
CA LYS A 106 13.36 -1.76 -2.72
C LYS A 106 14.67 -2.57 -2.68
N ILE A 107 14.87 -3.40 -1.64
CA ILE A 107 16.03 -4.30 -1.56
C ILE A 107 16.05 -5.27 -2.75
N ARG A 108 14.91 -5.83 -3.10
CA ARG A 108 14.77 -6.77 -4.21
C ARG A 108 15.01 -6.08 -5.56
N GLU A 109 14.49 -4.88 -5.73
CA GLU A 109 14.65 -4.10 -6.96
C GLU A 109 16.10 -3.69 -7.19
N GLN A 110 16.81 -3.32 -6.15
CA GLN A 110 18.21 -2.90 -6.25
C GLN A 110 19.19 -4.07 -6.45
N GLY A 111 18.90 -5.24 -5.90
CA GLY A 111 19.83 -6.35 -5.91
C GLY A 111 21.18 -6.00 -5.28
N GLY A 112 22.26 -6.57 -5.81
CA GLY A 112 23.63 -6.24 -5.43
C GLY A 112 24.45 -7.43 -4.92
N SER A 113 25.61 -7.18 -4.29
CA SER A 113 26.41 -8.23 -3.67
C SER A 113 25.62 -8.91 -2.56
N TRP A 114 25.86 -10.20 -2.37
CA TRP A 114 25.17 -10.96 -1.33
C TRP A 114 25.35 -10.35 0.07
N GLN A 115 26.54 -9.82 0.38
CA GLN A 115 26.80 -9.14 1.66
C GLN A 115 25.91 -7.93 1.85
N ALA A 116 25.80 -7.07 0.84
CA ALA A 116 24.98 -5.87 0.89
C ALA A 116 23.48 -6.21 1.01
N VAL A 117 23.01 -7.23 0.29
CA VAL A 117 21.61 -7.67 0.36
C VAL A 117 21.32 -8.30 1.71
N VAL A 118 22.17 -9.17 2.23
CA VAL A 118 22.02 -9.79 3.56
C VAL A 118 22.02 -8.72 4.66
N GLY A 119 22.94 -7.74 4.62
CA GLY A 119 22.98 -6.65 5.60
C GLY A 119 21.70 -5.80 5.60
N ARG A 120 21.14 -5.48 4.42
CA ARG A 120 19.85 -4.78 4.32
C ARG A 120 18.68 -5.64 4.83
N MET A 121 18.71 -6.95 4.59
CA MET A 121 17.70 -7.86 5.13
C MET A 121 17.80 -8.02 6.65
N ASP A 122 19.00 -7.94 7.24
CA ASP A 122 19.18 -7.95 8.70
C ASP A 122 18.47 -6.75 9.36
N SER A 123 18.56 -5.57 8.74
CA SER A 123 17.85 -4.39 9.20
C SER A 123 16.33 -4.56 9.07
N LEU A 124 15.88 -5.16 7.98
CA LEU A 124 14.46 -5.43 7.74
C LEU A 124 13.87 -6.46 8.71
N VAL A 125 14.63 -7.52 9.03
CA VAL A 125 14.25 -8.52 10.06
C VAL A 125 14.01 -7.83 11.41
N LYS A 126 14.89 -6.89 11.80
CA LYS A 126 14.71 -6.11 13.04
C LYS A 126 13.43 -5.29 13.01
N GLN A 127 13.10 -4.64 11.89
CA GLN A 127 11.88 -3.86 11.76
C GLN A 127 10.63 -4.72 11.91
N TYR A 128 10.55 -5.88 11.25
CA TYR A 128 9.42 -6.80 11.44
C TYR A 128 9.35 -7.33 12.87
N ALA A 129 10.48 -7.61 13.50
CA ALA A 129 10.51 -8.03 14.91
C ALA A 129 9.97 -6.95 15.86
N GLU A 130 10.21 -5.66 15.57
CA GLU A 130 9.65 -4.55 16.33
C GLU A 130 8.13 -4.44 16.13
N ILE A 131 7.65 -4.57 14.91
CA ILE A 131 6.21 -4.58 14.61
C ILE A 131 5.51 -5.72 15.38
N LEU A 132 6.12 -6.89 15.43
CA LEU A 132 5.59 -8.05 16.16
C LEU A 132 5.66 -7.88 17.68
N ARG A 133 6.65 -7.15 18.22
CA ARG A 133 6.66 -6.80 19.65
C ARG A 133 5.51 -5.86 20.03
N GLU A 134 5.19 -4.90 19.16
CA GLU A 134 4.08 -3.97 19.38
C GLU A 134 2.71 -4.66 19.17
N ASN A 135 2.61 -5.54 18.18
CA ASN A 135 1.39 -6.28 17.88
C ASN A 135 1.69 -7.75 17.54
N PRO A 136 1.77 -8.62 18.54
CA PRO A 136 2.09 -10.05 18.36
C PRO A 136 1.08 -10.81 17.47
N ASN A 137 -0.15 -10.31 17.36
CA ASN A 137 -1.21 -10.93 16.57
C ASN A 137 -1.23 -10.48 15.10
N ASN A 138 -0.26 -9.69 14.67
CA ASN A 138 -0.15 -9.27 13.27
C ASN A 138 0.35 -10.41 12.40
N THR A 139 -0.59 -11.19 11.86
CA THR A 139 -0.30 -12.37 11.03
C THR A 139 0.47 -12.05 9.76
N GLU A 140 0.22 -10.87 9.15
CA GLU A 140 0.95 -10.43 7.97
C GLU A 140 2.42 -10.13 8.30
N ALA A 141 2.66 -9.41 9.39
CA ALA A 141 4.04 -9.15 9.84
C ALA A 141 4.78 -10.44 10.19
N ALA A 142 4.11 -11.42 10.83
CA ALA A 142 4.69 -12.71 11.17
C ALA A 142 5.08 -13.50 9.93
N PHE A 143 4.19 -13.58 8.95
CA PHE A 143 4.46 -14.23 7.67
C PHE A 143 5.64 -13.59 6.94
N ASN A 144 5.65 -12.26 6.85
CA ASN A 144 6.70 -11.51 6.17
C ASN A 144 8.05 -11.63 6.90
N TYR A 145 8.04 -11.63 8.24
CA TYR A 145 9.21 -11.89 9.06
C TYR A 145 9.85 -13.23 8.73
N GLU A 146 9.08 -14.31 8.79
CA GLU A 146 9.58 -15.66 8.47
C GLU A 146 10.10 -15.75 7.04
N TYR A 147 9.38 -15.19 6.10
CA TYR A 147 9.77 -15.18 4.70
C TYR A 147 11.13 -14.48 4.49
N VAL A 148 11.31 -13.31 5.08
CA VAL A 148 12.57 -12.55 4.97
C VAL A 148 13.72 -13.27 5.66
N VAL A 149 13.52 -13.87 6.85
CA VAL A 149 14.53 -14.66 7.55
C VAL A 149 14.99 -15.84 6.70
N ARG A 150 14.06 -16.57 6.10
CA ARG A 150 14.37 -17.70 5.20
C ARG A 150 15.13 -17.24 3.96
N LEU A 151 14.65 -16.19 3.31
CA LEU A 151 15.27 -15.66 2.10
C LEU A 151 16.68 -15.12 2.37
N ARG A 152 16.88 -14.43 3.49
CA ARG A 152 18.19 -13.98 3.97
C ARG A 152 19.16 -15.15 4.12
N SER A 153 18.71 -16.25 4.74
CA SER A 153 19.52 -17.46 4.93
C SER A 153 19.93 -18.08 3.59
N VAL A 154 19.04 -18.10 2.61
CA VAL A 154 19.35 -18.60 1.25
C VAL A 154 20.44 -17.74 0.59
N PHE A 155 20.33 -16.40 0.68
CA PHE A 155 21.33 -15.51 0.09
C PHE A 155 22.69 -15.62 0.79
N ALA A 156 22.70 -15.75 2.13
CA ALA A 156 23.91 -15.95 2.91
C ALA A 156 24.60 -17.28 2.58
N ALA A 157 23.85 -18.35 2.36
CA ALA A 157 24.39 -19.67 2.01
C ALA A 157 24.94 -19.70 0.58
N ARG A 158 24.23 -19.13 -0.38
CA ARG A 158 24.61 -19.17 -1.81
C ARG A 158 25.78 -18.27 -2.15
N LYS A 159 25.99 -17.17 -1.44
CA LYS A 159 27.07 -16.19 -1.65
C LYS A 159 27.20 -15.68 -3.09
N LEU A 160 26.10 -15.63 -3.81
CA LEU A 160 26.04 -15.16 -5.20
C LEU A 160 25.54 -13.71 -5.25
N VAL A 161 25.90 -13.01 -6.33
CA VAL A 161 25.29 -11.71 -6.63
C VAL A 161 23.80 -11.90 -6.80
N VAL A 162 23.01 -11.08 -6.11
CA VAL A 162 21.55 -11.08 -6.22
C VAL A 162 21.18 -10.12 -7.34
N PRO A 163 20.64 -10.61 -8.47
CA PRO A 163 20.29 -9.74 -9.56
C PRO A 163 19.15 -8.81 -9.15
N PRO A 164 19.12 -7.58 -9.72
CA PRO A 164 17.97 -6.70 -9.57
C PRO A 164 16.71 -7.41 -10.05
N PHE A 165 15.68 -7.33 -9.24
CA PHE A 165 14.39 -7.90 -9.58
C PHE A 165 13.51 -6.85 -10.24
N SER A 166 13.29 -7.00 -11.56
CA SER A 166 12.30 -6.16 -12.26
C SER A 166 10.90 -6.70 -11.99
N ALA A 167 10.01 -5.83 -11.52
CA ALA A 167 8.59 -6.17 -11.33
C ALA A 167 7.86 -6.60 -12.63
N LYS A 168 8.51 -6.48 -13.79
CA LYS A 168 8.02 -6.94 -15.09
C LYS A 168 8.25 -8.43 -15.35
N GLY A 169 8.87 -9.17 -14.43
CA GLY A 169 9.17 -10.60 -14.56
C GLY A 169 8.48 -11.44 -13.50
N ASN A 170 8.33 -12.74 -13.77
CA ASN A 170 7.63 -13.78 -12.99
C ASN A 170 8.21 -14.02 -11.59
N GLY A 171 8.26 -13.02 -10.72
CA GLY A 171 8.82 -13.14 -9.39
C GLY A 171 7.77 -13.19 -8.29
N LEU A 172 7.94 -14.11 -7.36
CA LEU A 172 7.18 -14.17 -6.11
C LEU A 172 7.41 -12.90 -5.31
N THR A 173 6.38 -12.14 -5.05
CA THR A 173 6.40 -10.97 -4.15
C THR A 173 5.67 -11.32 -2.86
N VAL A 174 6.00 -10.61 -1.78
CA VAL A 174 5.30 -10.76 -0.48
C VAL A 174 3.80 -10.47 -0.62
N HIS A 175 3.42 -9.62 -1.55
CA HIS A 175 2.02 -9.21 -1.80
C HIS A 175 1.55 -9.44 -3.24
N GLY A 176 2.17 -10.33 -4.01
CA GLY A 176 1.84 -10.46 -5.43
C GLY A 176 2.22 -9.20 -6.24
N PHE A 177 1.78 -9.13 -7.46
CA PHE A 177 1.94 -7.93 -8.29
C PHE A 177 0.71 -7.04 -8.12
N PRO A 178 0.87 -5.71 -8.09
CA PRO A 178 -0.18 -4.84 -8.56
C PRO A 178 -0.26 -5.07 -10.07
N GLY A 179 -0.86 -6.16 -10.46
CA GLY A 179 -0.89 -6.57 -11.86
C GLY A 179 -2.14 -6.06 -12.52
N ALA A 180 -2.00 -5.62 -13.76
CA ALA A 180 -3.11 -5.71 -14.69
C ALA A 180 -3.77 -7.10 -14.56
N PRO A 181 -5.09 -7.22 -14.64
CA PRO A 181 -5.75 -8.51 -14.67
C PRO A 181 -5.05 -9.40 -15.72
N PRO A 182 -4.88 -10.71 -15.45
CA PRO A 182 -4.24 -11.59 -16.40
C PRO A 182 -4.97 -11.51 -17.73
N GLU A 183 -4.22 -11.51 -18.83
CA GLU A 183 -4.82 -11.48 -20.16
C GLU A 183 -5.85 -12.63 -20.28
N GLU A 184 -6.97 -12.39 -20.94
CA GLU A 184 -8.04 -13.39 -21.12
C GLU A 184 -7.54 -14.74 -21.65
N SER A 185 -6.43 -14.74 -22.42
CA SER A 185 -5.76 -15.93 -22.91
C SER A 185 -5.19 -16.81 -21.80
N ASP A 186 -4.74 -16.22 -20.71
CA ASP A 186 -4.17 -16.95 -19.56
C ASP A 186 -5.28 -17.49 -18.66
N MET A 187 -6.39 -16.80 -18.54
CA MET A 187 -7.57 -17.28 -17.78
C MET A 187 -8.16 -18.56 -18.37
N LYS A 188 -8.13 -18.74 -19.68
CA LYS A 188 -8.61 -19.96 -20.35
C LYS A 188 -7.77 -21.21 -20.04
N LYS A 189 -6.55 -21.04 -19.53
CA LYS A 189 -5.65 -22.14 -19.14
C LYS A 189 -5.79 -22.56 -17.68
N PHE A 190 -6.48 -21.78 -16.84
CA PHE A 190 -6.69 -22.13 -15.46
C PHE A 190 -7.76 -23.19 -15.32
N LYS A 191 -7.35 -24.42 -14.99
CA LYS A 191 -8.28 -25.44 -14.50
C LYS A 191 -8.49 -25.20 -13.00
N MET A 192 -9.65 -24.68 -12.63
CA MET A 192 -10.01 -24.54 -11.23
C MET A 192 -10.28 -25.94 -10.66
N ILE A 193 -9.38 -26.42 -9.81
CA ILE A 193 -9.61 -27.65 -9.03
C ILE A 193 -10.41 -27.21 -7.80
N VAL A 194 -11.72 -27.39 -7.86
CA VAL A 194 -12.58 -27.17 -6.70
C VAL A 194 -12.61 -28.47 -5.89
N PRO A 195 -12.25 -28.45 -4.60
CA PRO A 195 -12.39 -29.62 -3.73
C PRO A 195 -13.86 -30.09 -3.73
N MET A 196 -14.08 -31.39 -3.95
CA MET A 196 -15.42 -31.96 -3.86
C MET A 196 -15.96 -31.80 -2.44
N ARG A 197 -17.26 -31.52 -2.33
CA ARG A 197 -17.94 -31.54 -1.03
C ARG A 197 -17.94 -32.99 -0.49
N PRO A 198 -18.06 -33.18 0.83
CA PRO A 198 -18.04 -34.51 1.44
C PRO A 198 -19.08 -35.50 0.84
N ASP A 199 -20.27 -35.00 0.49
CA ASP A 199 -21.34 -35.74 -0.18
C ASP A 199 -20.98 -36.13 -1.62
N GLU A 200 -20.44 -35.20 -2.42
CA GLU A 200 -19.95 -35.50 -3.78
C GLU A 200 -18.77 -36.48 -3.78
N ARG A 201 -17.98 -36.49 -2.71
CA ARG A 201 -16.85 -37.40 -2.52
C ARG A 201 -17.30 -38.83 -2.32
N LEU A 202 -18.33 -39.03 -1.49
CA LEU A 202 -18.92 -40.32 -1.23
C LEU A 202 -19.60 -40.93 -2.47
N GLU A 203 -20.24 -40.07 -3.29
CA GLU A 203 -20.85 -40.49 -4.56
C GLU A 203 -19.80 -40.85 -5.62
N ALA A 204 -18.72 -40.08 -5.70
CA ALA A 204 -17.60 -40.33 -6.62
C ALA A 204 -16.84 -41.62 -6.26
N GLU A 205 -16.68 -41.90 -4.97
CA GLU A 205 -16.05 -43.12 -4.46
C GLU A 205 -16.91 -44.36 -4.75
N LYS A 206 -18.24 -44.28 -4.55
CA LYS A 206 -19.20 -45.33 -4.93
C LYS A 206 -19.25 -45.58 -6.45
N ALA A 207 -18.99 -44.55 -7.26
CA ALA A 207 -18.97 -44.65 -8.73
C ALA A 207 -17.61 -45.08 -9.30
N GLY A 208 -16.61 -45.38 -8.46
CA GLY A 208 -15.24 -45.72 -8.90
C GLY A 208 -14.51 -44.56 -9.63
N LYS A 209 -15.02 -43.34 -9.53
CA LYS A 209 -14.42 -42.14 -10.12
C LYS A 209 -13.58 -41.46 -9.06
N GLY A 210 -12.31 -41.19 -9.35
CA GLY A 210 -11.34 -40.59 -8.41
C GLY A 210 -11.86 -39.36 -7.68
N THR A 211 -11.16 -38.98 -6.63
CA THR A 211 -11.53 -37.96 -5.63
C THR A 211 -11.54 -36.48 -6.10
N THR A 212 -11.27 -36.21 -7.37
CA THR A 212 -11.17 -34.84 -7.91
C THR A 212 -12.04 -34.67 -9.16
N LYS A 213 -12.96 -33.72 -9.11
CA LYS A 213 -13.77 -33.30 -10.26
C LYS A 213 -13.19 -32.01 -10.85
N VAL A 214 -12.77 -32.08 -12.10
CA VAL A 214 -12.31 -30.87 -12.83
C VAL A 214 -13.55 -30.26 -13.47
N ARG A 215 -13.96 -29.07 -12.99
CA ARG A 215 -14.95 -28.25 -13.70
C ARG A 215 -14.22 -27.34 -14.68
N LYS A 216 -14.65 -27.39 -15.96
CA LYS A 216 -14.25 -26.36 -16.93
C LYS A 216 -15.08 -25.11 -16.64
N GLY A 217 -14.40 -24.02 -16.24
CA GLY A 217 -14.97 -22.68 -16.20
C GLY A 217 -15.06 -22.07 -17.58
#